data_3ef2419e13a78785feec44aa70d94f93
#
_entry.id   3ef2419e13a78785feec44aa70d94f93
#
_cell.length_a   1.000
_cell.length_b   1.000
_cell.length_c   1.000
_cell.angle_alpha   90.00
_cell.angle_beta   90.00
_cell.angle_gamma   90.00
#
_symmetry.space_group_name_H-M   'P 1'
#
loop_
_entity.id
_entity.type
_entity.pdbx_description
1 polymer ?
#
loop_
_entity_poly.entity_id
_entity_poly.type
_entity_poly.pdbx_seq_one_letter_code
_entity_poly.pdbx_strand_id
1 'polypeptide(L)'
;MNCKFCSFGDKWNIIKEKHILTDEEILARVRIQVENGAHYIVLRTTEFFSIPDLISLVQKIKKNIPGTYRIVLNIGEFDLDTANTLYEKGVWGIYHTIRLREGKDTFFDVKVRQKTQTAVMNSPLHLITLVEPVGIEHSNEEIANSFLINVQKNTLINGAMARVPVLGTPLGDKEAITSERLAQIIAVLRLSGGNIVQDICVHPATLSAIKSGANVMVVETGAVPRDAKYTPEDWAKITIQSAHQLLQSANYETRHRF
;
A
#
# COMPACT_ATOMS: atom_id res chain seq x y z
N MET A 1 3.83 -3.74 17.56
CA MET A 1 4.74 -2.94 16.72
C MET A 1 4.54 -1.48 17.04
N ASN A 2 5.59 -0.66 16.99
CA ASN A 2 5.55 0.69 17.56
C ASN A 2 6.16 1.73 16.62
N CYS A 3 5.78 1.68 15.31
CA CYS A 3 6.19 2.72 14.36
C CYS A 3 5.71 4.08 14.86
N LYS A 4 6.60 5.07 14.84
CA LYS A 4 6.37 6.41 15.42
C LYS A 4 5.23 7.22 14.76
N PHE A 5 4.60 6.67 13.73
CA PHE A 5 3.54 7.29 12.95
C PHE A 5 2.27 6.42 12.83
N CYS A 6 2.23 5.25 13.47
CA CYS A 6 1.18 4.27 13.22
C CYS A 6 0.25 4.12 14.43
N SER A 7 -1.07 4.24 14.19
CA SER A 7 -2.10 4.05 15.22
C SER A 7 -2.11 2.66 15.86
N PHE A 8 -1.54 1.65 15.17
CA PHE A 8 -1.47 0.26 15.67
C PHE A 8 -0.32 0.00 16.65
N GLY A 9 0.45 1.02 17.02
CA GLY A 9 1.52 0.86 18.00
C GLY A 9 0.97 0.63 19.41
N ASP A 10 1.28 -0.51 20.04
CA ASP A 10 0.82 -0.83 21.40
C ASP A 10 1.23 0.24 22.42
N LYS A 11 2.40 0.85 22.25
CA LYS A 11 2.91 1.92 23.13
C LYS A 11 2.07 3.20 23.10
N TRP A 12 1.36 3.45 22.01
CA TRP A 12 0.58 4.66 21.85
C TRP A 12 -0.83 4.53 22.42
N ASN A 13 -1.29 3.30 22.65
CA ASN A 13 -2.61 2.99 23.23
C ASN A 13 -3.79 3.71 22.52
N ILE A 14 -3.68 3.86 21.19
CA ILE A 14 -4.68 4.54 20.36
C ILE A 14 -5.78 3.57 19.99
N ILE A 15 -5.42 2.37 19.49
CA ILE A 15 -6.36 1.30 19.15
C ILE A 15 -6.35 0.31 20.30
N LYS A 16 -7.43 0.29 21.07
CA LYS A 16 -7.57 -0.54 22.28
C LYS A 16 -8.10 -1.93 22.00
N GLU A 17 -8.88 -2.07 20.93
CA GLU A 17 -9.53 -3.34 20.60
C GLU A 17 -8.98 -3.89 19.28
N LYS A 18 -8.65 -5.18 19.29
CA LYS A 18 -8.31 -5.89 18.06
C LYS A 18 -9.59 -6.06 17.27
N HIS A 19 -9.60 -5.56 16.04
CA HIS A 19 -10.72 -5.73 15.14
C HIS A 19 -10.27 -6.59 13.94
N ILE A 20 -10.77 -7.82 13.90
CA ILE A 20 -10.52 -8.75 12.80
C ILE A 20 -11.87 -8.97 12.12
N LEU A 21 -11.93 -8.69 10.81
CA LEU A 21 -13.10 -8.98 10.01
C LEU A 21 -13.30 -10.49 9.89
N THR A 22 -14.54 -10.94 9.90
CA THR A 22 -14.88 -12.33 9.54
C THR A 22 -14.65 -12.57 8.05
N ASP A 23 -14.54 -13.84 7.66
CA ASP A 23 -14.42 -14.21 6.25
C ASP A 23 -15.61 -13.70 5.42
N GLU A 24 -16.82 -13.74 5.97
CA GLU A 24 -18.04 -13.27 5.32
C GLU A 24 -18.00 -11.76 5.09
N GLU A 25 -17.55 -10.97 6.07
CA GLU A 25 -17.37 -9.53 5.93
C GLU A 25 -16.31 -9.19 4.87
N ILE A 26 -15.19 -9.94 4.86
CA ILE A 26 -14.14 -9.75 3.86
C ILE A 26 -14.67 -10.09 2.46
N LEU A 27 -15.33 -11.24 2.30
CA LEU A 27 -15.90 -11.65 1.01
C LEU A 27 -16.92 -10.62 0.50
N ALA A 28 -17.79 -10.10 1.36
CA ALA A 28 -18.76 -9.07 0.99
C ALA A 28 -18.05 -7.79 0.50
N ARG A 29 -17.03 -7.31 1.22
CA ARG A 29 -16.27 -6.11 0.83
C ARG A 29 -15.49 -6.33 -0.46
N VAL A 30 -14.81 -7.47 -0.62
CA VAL A 30 -14.07 -7.79 -1.84
C VAL A 30 -15.00 -7.85 -3.04
N ARG A 31 -16.18 -8.47 -2.89
CA ARG A 31 -17.19 -8.54 -3.97
C ARG A 31 -17.59 -7.15 -4.44
N ILE A 32 -17.92 -6.25 -3.53
CA ILE A 32 -18.26 -4.86 -3.85
C ILE A 32 -17.13 -4.17 -4.62
N GLN A 33 -15.88 -4.35 -4.21
CA GLN A 33 -14.75 -3.71 -4.88
C GLN A 33 -14.52 -4.29 -6.29
N VAL A 34 -14.61 -5.61 -6.44
CA VAL A 34 -14.44 -6.29 -7.74
C VAL A 34 -15.57 -5.90 -8.70
N GLU A 35 -16.82 -5.87 -8.25
CA GLU A 35 -17.98 -5.46 -9.05
C GLU A 35 -17.89 -3.98 -9.48
N ASN A 36 -17.22 -3.14 -8.72
CA ASN A 36 -16.94 -1.75 -9.07
C ASN A 36 -15.63 -1.55 -9.86
N GLY A 37 -14.96 -2.62 -10.27
CA GLY A 37 -13.82 -2.58 -11.18
C GLY A 37 -12.45 -2.42 -10.51
N ALA A 38 -12.29 -2.84 -9.25
CA ALA A 38 -10.97 -2.88 -8.62
C ALA A 38 -10.05 -3.86 -9.36
N HIS A 39 -8.87 -3.41 -9.76
CA HIS A 39 -7.86 -4.25 -10.44
C HIS A 39 -7.03 -5.08 -9.45
N TYR A 40 -6.79 -4.53 -8.27
CA TYR A 40 -6.02 -5.14 -7.21
C TYR A 40 -6.83 -5.19 -5.92
N ILE A 41 -6.86 -6.34 -5.27
CA ILE A 41 -7.41 -6.52 -3.94
C ILE A 41 -6.24 -6.70 -3.00
N VAL A 42 -6.00 -5.72 -2.13
CA VAL A 42 -4.91 -5.77 -1.15
C VAL A 42 -5.45 -6.28 0.17
N LEU A 43 -5.03 -7.47 0.58
CA LEU A 43 -5.30 -8.00 1.92
C LEU A 43 -4.16 -7.55 2.84
N ARG A 44 -4.49 -6.71 3.80
CA ARG A 44 -3.54 -6.15 4.76
C ARG A 44 -3.78 -6.73 6.14
N THR A 45 -2.73 -7.28 6.74
CA THR A 45 -2.76 -7.81 8.09
C THR A 45 -1.74 -7.11 8.99
N THR A 46 -1.77 -7.44 10.27
CA THR A 46 -0.63 -7.22 11.16
C THR A 46 0.43 -8.30 10.91
N GLU A 47 1.65 -8.09 11.42
CA GLU A 47 2.81 -8.95 11.21
C GLU A 47 2.66 -10.37 11.79
N PHE A 48 1.73 -10.55 12.71
CA PHE A 48 1.52 -11.82 13.42
C PHE A 48 0.30 -12.60 12.92
N PHE A 49 -0.25 -12.25 11.77
CA PHE A 49 -1.38 -13.00 11.22
C PHE A 49 -0.90 -14.34 10.64
N SER A 50 -1.69 -15.39 10.85
CA SER A 50 -1.36 -16.74 10.40
C SER A 50 -1.33 -16.84 8.87
N ILE A 51 -0.22 -17.27 8.29
CA ILE A 51 -0.08 -17.52 6.85
C ILE A 51 -1.06 -18.62 6.36
N PRO A 52 -1.25 -19.75 7.06
CA PRO A 52 -2.26 -20.74 6.66
C PRO A 52 -3.68 -20.19 6.60
N ASP A 53 -4.09 -19.36 7.58
CA ASP A 53 -5.43 -18.74 7.58
C ASP A 53 -5.58 -17.76 6.42
N LEU A 54 -4.52 -16.99 6.12
CA LEU A 54 -4.51 -16.08 4.99
C LEU A 54 -4.61 -16.82 3.65
N ILE A 55 -3.91 -17.94 3.49
CA ILE A 55 -4.02 -18.81 2.31
C ILE A 55 -5.46 -19.33 2.17
N SER A 56 -6.06 -19.81 3.25
CA SER A 56 -7.46 -20.23 3.24
C SER A 56 -8.40 -19.13 2.78
N LEU A 57 -8.20 -17.91 3.29
CA LEU A 57 -8.99 -16.74 2.89
C LEU A 57 -8.80 -16.41 1.40
N VAL A 58 -7.56 -16.41 0.90
CA VAL A 58 -7.26 -16.18 -0.54
C VAL A 58 -8.00 -17.18 -1.42
N GLN A 59 -7.97 -18.47 -1.05
CA GLN A 59 -8.68 -19.52 -1.77
C GLN A 59 -10.19 -19.34 -1.73
N LYS A 60 -10.76 -18.94 -0.57
CA LYS A 60 -12.19 -18.62 -0.44
C LYS A 60 -12.59 -17.45 -1.34
N ILE A 61 -11.79 -16.38 -1.38
CA ILE A 61 -12.02 -15.23 -2.25
C ILE A 61 -12.04 -15.68 -3.72
N LYS A 62 -11.00 -16.39 -4.18
CA LYS A 62 -10.91 -16.85 -5.57
C LYS A 62 -12.05 -17.78 -5.97
N LYS A 63 -12.52 -18.64 -5.07
CA LYS A 63 -13.62 -19.57 -5.30
C LYS A 63 -14.98 -18.87 -5.39
N ASN A 64 -15.21 -17.85 -4.55
CA ASN A 64 -16.54 -17.25 -4.37
C ASN A 64 -16.75 -15.95 -5.14
N ILE A 65 -15.68 -15.33 -5.64
CA ILE A 65 -15.74 -14.03 -6.32
C ILE A 65 -15.01 -14.17 -7.67
N PRO A 66 -15.72 -14.52 -8.73
CA PRO A 66 -15.14 -14.55 -10.08
C PRO A 66 -14.84 -13.14 -10.56
N GLY A 67 -13.82 -12.99 -11.41
CA GLY A 67 -13.45 -11.71 -12.01
C GLY A 67 -11.98 -11.63 -12.37
N THR A 68 -11.64 -10.57 -13.12
CA THR A 68 -10.28 -10.28 -13.56
C THR A 68 -9.64 -9.30 -12.57
N TYR A 69 -9.24 -9.77 -11.40
CA TYR A 69 -8.51 -9.01 -10.40
C TYR A 69 -7.33 -9.81 -9.85
N ARG A 70 -6.41 -9.13 -9.22
CA ARG A 70 -5.19 -9.71 -8.65
C ARG A 70 -5.17 -9.54 -7.14
N ILE A 71 -4.82 -10.60 -6.42
CA ILE A 71 -4.67 -10.53 -4.96
C ILE A 71 -3.24 -10.16 -4.63
N VAL A 72 -3.09 -9.10 -3.87
CA VAL A 72 -1.84 -8.59 -3.30
C VAL A 72 -1.91 -8.73 -1.79
N LEU A 73 -0.82 -9.17 -1.16
CA LEU A 73 -0.75 -9.24 0.29
C LEU A 73 0.17 -8.15 0.84
N ASN A 74 -0.24 -7.56 1.96
CA ASN A 74 0.60 -6.71 2.80
C ASN A 74 0.65 -7.34 4.19
N ILE A 75 1.68 -8.13 4.43
CA ILE A 75 1.83 -9.03 5.57
C ILE A 75 3.21 -8.90 6.21
N GLY A 76 3.46 -9.67 7.26
CA GLY A 76 4.77 -9.75 7.93
C GLY A 76 5.85 -10.43 7.07
N GLU A 77 6.95 -10.80 7.73
CA GLU A 77 8.13 -11.38 7.10
C GLU A 77 7.94 -12.87 6.80
N PHE A 78 8.53 -13.33 5.72
CA PHE A 78 8.48 -14.73 5.29
C PHE A 78 9.68 -15.07 4.37
N ASP A 79 9.89 -16.35 4.13
CA ASP A 79 10.96 -16.91 3.31
C ASP A 79 10.52 -17.25 1.87
N LEU A 80 11.44 -17.79 1.08
CA LEU A 80 11.21 -18.17 -0.31
C LEU A 80 10.19 -19.30 -0.45
N ASP A 81 10.21 -20.29 0.45
CA ASP A 81 9.27 -21.42 0.38
C ASP A 81 7.84 -20.94 0.62
N THR A 82 7.67 -20.03 1.57
CA THR A 82 6.40 -19.36 1.81
C THR A 82 5.98 -18.51 0.60
N ALA A 83 6.92 -17.77 -0.03
CA ALA A 83 6.63 -16.98 -1.23
C ALA A 83 6.10 -17.87 -2.38
N ASN A 84 6.75 -18.99 -2.65
CA ASN A 84 6.31 -19.95 -3.66
C ASN A 84 4.93 -20.52 -3.33
N THR A 85 4.69 -20.89 -2.08
CA THR A 85 3.40 -21.40 -1.61
C THR A 85 2.30 -20.35 -1.81
N LEU A 86 2.52 -19.10 -1.48
CA LEU A 86 1.56 -18.02 -1.68
C LEU A 86 1.19 -17.85 -3.15
N TYR A 87 2.18 -17.90 -4.04
CA TYR A 87 1.93 -17.85 -5.49
C TYR A 87 1.06 -19.01 -5.97
N GLU A 88 1.39 -20.24 -5.59
CA GLU A 88 0.62 -21.45 -5.95
C GLU A 88 -0.83 -21.40 -5.45
N LYS A 89 -1.09 -20.68 -4.37
CA LYS A 89 -2.43 -20.49 -3.79
C LYS A 89 -3.18 -19.29 -4.35
N GLY A 90 -2.64 -18.63 -5.36
CA GLY A 90 -3.33 -17.59 -6.12
C GLY A 90 -3.05 -16.15 -5.69
N VAL A 91 -2.03 -15.94 -4.86
CA VAL A 91 -1.49 -14.61 -4.61
C VAL A 91 -0.70 -14.17 -5.84
N TRP A 92 -0.92 -12.94 -6.28
CA TRP A 92 -0.22 -12.39 -7.43
C TRP A 92 1.01 -11.58 -7.05
N GLY A 93 0.96 -10.86 -5.94
CA GLY A 93 2.06 -9.99 -5.54
C GLY A 93 2.04 -9.64 -4.05
N ILE A 94 3.14 -9.06 -3.63
CA ILE A 94 3.38 -8.66 -2.24
C ILE A 94 3.70 -7.17 -2.20
N TYR A 95 2.95 -6.42 -1.41
CA TYR A 95 3.28 -5.07 -1.03
C TYR A 95 4.18 -5.10 0.20
N HIS A 96 5.47 -4.88 -0.02
CA HIS A 96 6.47 -4.98 1.05
C HIS A 96 7.54 -3.89 0.91
N THR A 97 7.30 -2.76 1.53
CA THR A 97 8.16 -1.57 1.45
C THR A 97 9.19 -1.54 2.59
N ILE A 98 10.41 -1.17 2.28
CA ILE A 98 11.35 -0.64 3.26
C ILE A 98 11.03 0.85 3.39
N ARG A 99 10.51 1.25 4.53
CA ARG A 99 9.99 2.61 4.76
C ARG A 99 11.11 3.63 4.85
N LEU A 100 10.81 4.86 4.56
CA LEU A 100 11.69 5.97 4.87
C LEU A 100 12.06 5.93 6.36
N ARG A 101 13.36 5.99 6.63
CA ARG A 101 13.94 5.87 7.97
C ARG A 101 13.55 4.58 8.70
N GLU A 102 13.47 3.46 7.96
CA GLU A 102 13.25 2.14 8.56
C GLU A 102 14.33 1.85 9.60
N GLY A 103 13.94 1.27 10.74
CA GLY A 103 14.82 1.07 11.90
C GLY A 103 15.03 2.30 12.80
N LYS A 104 14.71 3.50 12.31
CA LYS A 104 14.77 4.75 13.09
C LYS A 104 13.38 5.21 13.56
N ASP A 105 12.45 5.24 12.63
CA ASP A 105 11.05 5.63 12.87
C ASP A 105 10.11 4.42 12.92
N THR A 106 10.64 3.26 12.65
CA THR A 106 10.04 1.95 12.87
C THR A 106 10.95 1.09 13.75
N PHE A 107 10.44 -0.06 14.23
CA PHE A 107 11.21 -1.03 15.01
C PHE A 107 11.55 -2.29 14.22
N PHE A 108 11.51 -2.19 12.89
CA PHE A 108 11.86 -3.30 12.02
C PHE A 108 13.35 -3.33 11.69
N ASP A 109 13.91 -4.51 11.63
CA ASP A 109 15.26 -4.72 11.10
C ASP A 109 15.21 -4.65 9.57
N VAL A 110 15.92 -3.67 9.02
CA VAL A 110 16.05 -3.47 7.57
C VAL A 110 16.54 -4.72 6.85
N LYS A 111 17.48 -5.48 7.45
CA LYS A 111 18.01 -6.70 6.84
C LYS A 111 16.96 -7.81 6.75
N VAL A 112 16.10 -7.92 7.76
CA VAL A 112 15.00 -8.90 7.74
C VAL A 112 14.01 -8.55 6.64
N ARG A 113 13.64 -7.26 6.52
CA ARG A 113 12.78 -6.79 5.43
C ARG A 113 13.40 -7.00 4.05
N GLN A 114 14.71 -6.76 3.91
CA GLN A 114 15.42 -7.04 2.67
C GLN A 114 15.41 -8.53 2.30
N LYS A 115 15.51 -9.43 3.27
CA LYS A 115 15.40 -10.88 3.03
C LYS A 115 14.03 -11.26 2.47
N THR A 116 12.95 -10.73 3.02
CA THR A 116 11.60 -10.96 2.51
C THR A 116 11.45 -10.40 1.08
N GLN A 117 11.95 -9.20 0.79
CA GLN A 117 11.93 -8.69 -0.59
C GLN A 117 12.73 -9.59 -1.53
N THR A 118 13.87 -10.12 -1.09
CA THR A 118 14.67 -11.07 -1.87
C THR A 118 13.91 -12.38 -2.11
N ALA A 119 13.19 -12.89 -1.12
CA ALA A 119 12.33 -14.06 -1.27
C ALA A 119 11.24 -13.82 -2.34
N VAL A 120 10.57 -12.65 -2.29
CA VAL A 120 9.58 -12.29 -3.32
C VAL A 120 10.22 -12.20 -4.70
N MET A 121 11.36 -11.52 -4.86
CA MET A 121 12.04 -11.36 -6.15
C MET A 121 12.54 -12.70 -6.75
N ASN A 122 12.86 -13.68 -5.91
CA ASN A 122 13.30 -15.02 -6.34
C ASN A 122 12.14 -15.99 -6.55
N SER A 123 10.91 -15.58 -6.32
CA SER A 123 9.67 -16.33 -6.56
C SER A 123 8.93 -15.78 -7.79
N PRO A 124 7.86 -16.43 -8.25
CA PRO A 124 7.01 -15.89 -9.31
C PRO A 124 6.12 -14.71 -8.88
N LEU A 125 6.13 -14.31 -7.60
CA LEU A 125 5.36 -13.17 -7.09
C LEU A 125 5.92 -11.84 -7.59
N HIS A 126 5.04 -10.84 -7.71
CA HIS A 126 5.43 -9.48 -8.03
C HIS A 126 5.68 -8.66 -6.75
N LEU A 127 6.81 -7.97 -6.70
CA LEU A 127 7.11 -7.04 -5.61
C LEU A 127 6.49 -5.67 -5.91
N ILE A 128 5.79 -5.12 -4.93
CA ILE A 128 5.20 -3.78 -4.94
C ILE A 128 5.80 -2.97 -3.80
N THR A 129 6.26 -1.76 -4.09
CA THR A 129 6.86 -0.87 -3.09
C THR A 129 6.47 0.58 -3.37
N LEU A 130 6.37 1.37 -2.32
CA LEU A 130 6.19 2.82 -2.43
C LEU A 130 7.29 3.55 -1.65
N VAL A 131 7.52 4.81 -1.97
CA VAL A 131 8.28 5.73 -1.13
C VAL A 131 7.34 6.19 -0.01
N GLU A 132 7.51 5.66 1.19
CA GLU A 132 6.56 5.86 2.30
C GLU A 132 7.19 5.71 3.69
N PRO A 133 6.54 6.27 4.72
CA PRO A 133 5.56 7.34 4.65
C PRO A 133 6.26 8.69 4.49
N VAL A 134 5.92 9.49 3.49
CA VAL A 134 6.56 10.78 3.25
C VAL A 134 5.99 11.83 4.21
N GLY A 135 6.83 12.39 5.06
CA GLY A 135 6.53 13.51 5.96
C GLY A 135 7.41 14.73 5.65
N ILE A 136 7.10 15.87 6.27
CA ILE A 136 7.84 17.13 6.10
C ILE A 136 9.31 17.04 6.52
N GLU A 137 9.67 16.05 7.33
CA GLU A 137 11.03 15.82 7.84
C GLU A 137 11.95 15.10 6.87
N HIS A 138 11.41 14.54 5.75
CA HIS A 138 12.20 13.78 4.80
C HIS A 138 12.82 14.71 3.73
N SER A 139 14.11 14.54 3.50
CA SER A 139 14.81 15.29 2.44
C SER A 139 14.48 14.75 1.04
N ASN A 140 14.74 15.58 0.02
CA ASN A 140 14.62 15.13 -1.37
C ASN A 140 15.53 13.96 -1.68
N GLU A 141 16.71 13.92 -1.07
CA GLU A 141 17.69 12.85 -1.25
C GLU A 141 17.17 11.52 -0.65
N GLU A 142 16.60 11.54 0.57
CA GLU A 142 15.98 10.35 1.18
C GLU A 142 14.87 9.78 0.29
N ILE A 143 14.01 10.66 -0.26
CA ILE A 143 12.90 10.28 -1.15
C ILE A 143 13.43 9.69 -2.46
N ALA A 144 14.39 10.37 -3.11
CA ALA A 144 14.97 9.92 -4.36
C ALA A 144 15.73 8.59 -4.22
N ASN A 145 16.54 8.45 -3.18
CA ASN A 145 17.26 7.21 -2.91
C ASN A 145 16.32 6.03 -2.67
N SER A 146 15.25 6.23 -1.90
CA SER A 146 14.23 5.19 -1.68
C SER A 146 13.60 4.75 -3.01
N PHE A 147 13.26 5.70 -3.89
CA PHE A 147 12.71 5.38 -5.20
C PHE A 147 13.70 4.62 -6.09
N LEU A 148 14.95 5.09 -6.18
CA LEU A 148 15.98 4.43 -7.00
C LEU A 148 16.24 3.00 -6.55
N ILE A 149 16.28 2.74 -5.24
CA ILE A 149 16.39 1.38 -4.69
C ILE A 149 15.21 0.50 -5.13
N ASN A 150 13.99 1.03 -5.12
CA ASN A 150 12.81 0.33 -5.58
C ASN A 150 12.87 0.01 -7.08
N VAL A 151 13.32 0.95 -7.91
CA VAL A 151 13.52 0.75 -9.35
C VAL A 151 14.57 -0.36 -9.61
N GLN A 152 15.69 -0.34 -8.89
CA GLN A 152 16.73 -1.36 -9.00
C GLN A 152 16.24 -2.78 -8.67
N LYS A 153 15.20 -2.90 -7.82
CA LYS A 153 14.54 -4.18 -7.48
C LYS A 153 13.49 -4.60 -8.50
N ASN A 154 13.35 -3.87 -9.59
CA ASN A 154 12.37 -4.15 -10.64
C ASN A 154 10.94 -4.29 -10.09
N THR A 155 10.57 -3.42 -9.16
CA THR A 155 9.23 -3.44 -8.57
C THR A 155 8.19 -2.99 -9.58
N LEU A 156 7.08 -3.73 -9.65
CA LEU A 156 6.07 -3.52 -10.71
C LEU A 156 5.27 -2.23 -10.50
N ILE A 157 4.85 -1.97 -9.26
CA ILE A 157 4.17 -0.74 -8.88
C ILE A 157 5.08 0.01 -7.92
N ASN A 158 5.40 1.23 -8.29
CA ASN A 158 6.10 2.20 -7.47
C ASN A 158 5.17 3.36 -7.11
N GLY A 159 5.70 4.39 -6.48
CA GLY A 159 4.94 5.60 -6.20
C GLY A 159 5.28 6.21 -4.85
N ALA A 160 4.38 7.02 -4.32
CA ALA A 160 4.58 7.65 -3.03
C ALA A 160 3.31 7.68 -2.20
N MET A 161 3.48 7.51 -0.88
CA MET A 161 2.41 7.68 0.09
C MET A 161 2.82 8.74 1.11
N ALA A 162 1.99 9.78 1.24
CA ALA A 162 2.17 10.78 2.28
C ALA A 162 1.90 10.16 3.67
N ARG A 163 2.62 10.64 4.68
CA ARG A 163 2.36 10.24 6.05
C ARG A 163 1.09 10.90 6.56
N VAL A 164 0.21 10.07 7.09
CA VAL A 164 -0.97 10.53 7.82
C VAL A 164 -0.54 10.93 9.24
N PRO A 165 -0.77 12.16 9.69
CA PRO A 165 -0.57 12.54 11.07
C PRO A 165 -1.57 11.78 11.96
N VAL A 166 -1.07 11.01 12.92
CA VAL A 166 -1.90 10.28 13.88
C VAL A 166 -1.60 10.84 15.26
N LEU A 167 -2.50 11.66 15.79
CA LEU A 167 -2.37 12.26 17.11
C LEU A 167 -2.12 11.19 18.17
N GLY A 168 -1.23 11.49 19.12
CA GLY A 168 -0.81 10.56 20.16
C GLY A 168 0.34 9.63 19.76
N THR A 169 0.82 9.69 18.52
CA THR A 169 2.06 9.05 18.09
C THR A 169 3.22 10.07 18.11
N PRO A 170 4.50 9.63 18.22
CA PRO A 170 5.65 10.54 18.25
C PRO A 170 5.80 11.47 17.04
N LEU A 171 5.25 11.11 15.89
CA LEU A 171 5.26 11.95 14.69
C LEU A 171 3.86 12.52 14.37
N GLY A 172 2.92 12.38 15.31
CA GLY A 172 1.54 12.80 15.10
C GLY A 172 1.33 14.30 15.10
N ASP A 173 2.18 15.05 15.77
CA ASP A 173 2.13 16.53 15.83
C ASP A 173 2.79 17.19 14.60
N LYS A 174 3.46 16.40 13.76
CA LYS A 174 4.04 16.91 12.52
C LYS A 174 2.99 16.96 11.42
N GLU A 175 2.91 18.09 10.75
CA GLU A 175 2.01 18.29 9.64
C GLU A 175 2.23 17.26 8.51
N ALA A 176 1.16 17.00 7.76
CA ALA A 176 1.26 16.27 6.49
C ALA A 176 1.98 17.13 5.45
N ILE A 177 2.60 16.50 4.47
CA ILE A 177 3.03 17.22 3.26
C ILE A 177 1.80 17.72 2.50
N THR A 178 1.95 18.85 1.80
CA THR A 178 0.86 19.39 0.99
C THR A 178 0.57 18.53 -0.25
N SER A 179 -0.63 18.67 -0.82
CA SER A 179 -1.01 18.00 -2.07
C SER A 179 -0.10 18.37 -3.23
N GLU A 180 0.37 19.63 -3.29
CA GLU A 180 1.31 20.13 -4.29
C GLU A 180 2.68 19.47 -4.12
N ARG A 181 3.13 19.31 -2.88
CA ARG A 181 4.40 18.62 -2.60
C ARG A 181 4.33 17.14 -2.99
N LEU A 182 3.22 16.46 -2.69
CA LEU A 182 3.02 15.09 -3.12
C LEU A 182 2.97 14.99 -4.66
N ALA A 183 2.27 15.90 -5.33
CA ALA A 183 2.20 15.95 -6.78
C ALA A 183 3.59 16.20 -7.41
N GLN A 184 4.41 17.08 -6.84
CA GLN A 184 5.79 17.31 -7.25
C GLN A 184 6.63 16.02 -7.13
N ILE A 185 6.51 15.31 -6.02
CA ILE A 185 7.20 14.02 -5.82
C ILE A 185 6.77 13.05 -6.91
N ILE A 186 5.47 12.87 -7.14
CA ILE A 186 4.93 11.98 -8.18
C ILE A 186 5.48 12.34 -9.57
N ALA A 187 5.52 13.64 -9.92
CA ALA A 187 6.08 14.08 -11.20
C ALA A 187 7.55 13.66 -11.35
N VAL A 188 8.36 13.87 -10.32
CA VAL A 188 9.77 13.45 -10.32
C VAL A 188 9.91 11.93 -10.46
N LEU A 189 9.12 11.15 -9.70
CA LEU A 189 9.13 9.68 -9.80
C LEU A 189 8.73 9.22 -11.20
N ARG A 190 7.69 9.81 -11.79
CA ARG A 190 7.23 9.49 -13.16
C ARG A 190 8.31 9.77 -14.20
N LEU A 191 8.94 10.94 -14.15
CA LEU A 191 9.99 11.33 -15.09
C LEU A 191 11.25 10.47 -14.91
N SER A 192 11.64 10.20 -13.66
CA SER A 192 12.84 9.39 -13.36
C SER A 192 12.62 7.90 -13.67
N GLY A 193 11.40 7.38 -13.48
CA GLY A 193 11.05 5.99 -13.79
C GLY A 193 10.90 5.72 -15.28
N GLY A 194 10.56 6.75 -16.07
CA GLY A 194 10.41 6.64 -17.53
C GLY A 194 9.56 5.43 -17.94
N ASN A 195 10.07 4.65 -18.88
CA ASN A 195 9.42 3.44 -19.38
C ASN A 195 9.64 2.20 -18.48
N ILE A 196 10.56 2.27 -17.51
CA ILE A 196 10.87 1.15 -16.61
C ILE A 196 9.75 1.02 -15.58
N VAL A 197 9.23 2.13 -15.06
CA VAL A 197 8.17 2.14 -14.05
C VAL A 197 6.84 2.50 -14.73
N GLN A 198 6.06 1.49 -15.06
CA GLN A 198 4.79 1.69 -15.75
C GLN A 198 3.70 2.21 -14.83
N ASP A 199 3.63 1.71 -13.60
CA ASP A 199 2.59 2.03 -12.65
C ASP A 199 3.13 2.83 -11.45
N ILE A 200 2.59 4.04 -11.29
CA ILE A 200 2.89 4.96 -10.19
C ILE A 200 1.63 5.10 -9.33
N CYS A 201 1.73 4.57 -8.12
CA CYS A 201 0.68 4.66 -7.11
C CYS A 201 0.84 5.95 -6.29
N VAL A 202 -0.28 6.55 -5.93
CA VAL A 202 -0.33 7.68 -5.01
C VAL A 202 -1.35 7.47 -3.90
N HIS A 203 -0.99 7.85 -2.68
CA HIS A 203 -1.91 7.92 -1.56
C HIS A 203 -1.55 9.11 -0.64
N PRO A 204 -2.51 10.00 -0.29
CA PRO A 204 -3.88 10.06 -0.82
C PRO A 204 -3.92 10.45 -2.29
N ALA A 205 -4.93 9.99 -3.00
CA ALA A 205 -5.11 10.35 -4.38
C ALA A 205 -5.69 11.76 -4.50
N THR A 206 -5.01 12.61 -5.26
CA THR A 206 -5.46 13.97 -5.60
C THR A 206 -5.41 14.17 -7.10
N LEU A 207 -6.24 15.08 -7.63
CA LEU A 207 -6.24 15.40 -9.06
C LEU A 207 -4.86 15.92 -9.53
N SER A 208 -4.19 16.70 -8.69
CA SER A 208 -2.83 17.22 -8.99
C SER A 208 -1.81 16.09 -9.11
N ALA A 209 -1.84 15.11 -8.20
CA ALA A 209 -0.93 13.96 -8.25
C ALA A 209 -1.20 13.06 -9.47
N ILE A 210 -2.47 12.86 -9.83
CA ILE A 210 -2.84 12.10 -11.04
C ILE A 210 -2.36 12.83 -12.30
N LYS A 211 -2.61 14.13 -12.43
CA LYS A 211 -2.09 14.95 -13.53
C LYS A 211 -0.57 15.00 -13.58
N SER A 212 0.11 14.75 -12.47
CA SER A 212 1.56 14.64 -12.37
C SER A 212 2.12 13.25 -12.71
N GLY A 213 1.25 12.28 -13.10
CA GLY A 213 1.67 11.00 -13.63
C GLY A 213 1.34 9.79 -12.76
N ALA A 214 0.63 9.94 -11.63
CA ALA A 214 0.08 8.79 -10.93
C ALA A 214 -1.04 8.16 -11.77
N ASN A 215 -1.08 6.83 -11.83
CA ASN A 215 -2.09 6.06 -12.57
C ASN A 215 -2.65 4.88 -11.75
N VAL A 216 -2.20 4.73 -10.51
CA VAL A 216 -2.73 3.76 -9.53
C VAL A 216 -3.14 4.51 -8.28
N MET A 217 -4.32 4.21 -7.77
CA MET A 217 -4.87 4.81 -6.56
C MET A 217 -5.28 3.74 -5.56
N VAL A 218 -5.21 4.08 -4.28
CA VAL A 218 -5.63 3.20 -3.19
C VAL A 218 -7.01 3.63 -2.70
N VAL A 219 -7.93 2.67 -2.60
CA VAL A 219 -9.23 2.80 -1.96
C VAL A 219 -9.19 1.94 -0.70
N GLU A 220 -9.31 2.56 0.47
CA GLU A 220 -9.23 1.85 1.75
C GLU A 220 -10.62 1.47 2.27
N THR A 221 -10.81 0.18 2.57
CA THR A 221 -12.04 -0.37 3.18
C THR A 221 -11.73 -1.29 4.37
N GLY A 222 -10.63 -1.03 5.06
CA GLY A 222 -10.14 -1.89 6.14
C GLY A 222 -11.04 -1.99 7.37
N ALA A 223 -10.74 -2.94 8.25
CA ALA A 223 -11.48 -3.19 9.48
C ALA A 223 -11.44 -1.99 10.44
N VAL A 224 -10.27 -1.35 10.53
CA VAL A 224 -10.12 -0.08 11.21
C VAL A 224 -9.68 0.90 10.13
N PRO A 225 -10.55 1.80 9.69
CA PRO A 225 -10.14 2.90 8.84
C PRO A 225 -9.14 3.71 9.67
N ARG A 226 -7.86 3.44 9.46
CA ARG A 226 -6.75 4.08 10.17
C ARG A 226 -6.91 5.59 10.17
N ASP A 227 -7.55 6.06 9.15
CA ASP A 227 -7.61 7.44 8.77
C ASP A 227 -8.93 8.14 9.16
N ALA A 228 -10.05 7.43 9.22
CA ALA A 228 -11.37 8.04 9.46
C ALA A 228 -11.54 8.71 10.82
N LYS A 229 -10.77 8.31 11.83
CA LYS A 229 -10.88 8.83 13.20
C LYS A 229 -9.79 9.84 13.57
N TYR A 230 -8.67 9.85 12.83
CA TYR A 230 -7.46 10.56 13.23
C TYR A 230 -6.88 11.45 12.13
N THR A 231 -7.50 11.50 10.96
CA THR A 231 -7.08 12.30 9.82
C THR A 231 -8.10 13.34 9.42
N PRO A 232 -7.65 14.41 8.75
CA PRO A 232 -8.55 15.35 8.08
C PRO A 232 -9.53 14.60 7.16
N GLU A 233 -10.78 15.05 7.14
CA GLU A 233 -11.90 14.37 6.48
C GLU A 233 -11.66 14.01 5.00
N ASP A 234 -10.73 14.70 4.32
CA ASP A 234 -10.46 14.55 2.89
C ASP A 234 -9.67 13.30 2.51
N TRP A 235 -9.00 12.66 3.47
CA TRP A 235 -8.11 11.52 3.23
C TRP A 235 -8.81 10.16 3.18
N ALA A 236 -9.97 10.05 3.85
CA ALA A 236 -10.61 8.76 4.13
C ALA A 236 -11.78 8.40 3.19
N LYS A 237 -12.08 9.23 2.21
CA LYS A 237 -13.36 9.13 1.48
C LYS A 237 -13.25 8.76 0.00
N ILE A 238 -12.10 8.25 -0.46
CA ILE A 238 -12.00 7.81 -1.86
C ILE A 238 -12.70 6.48 -2.02
N THR A 239 -13.81 6.49 -2.75
CA THR A 239 -14.49 5.30 -3.26
C THR A 239 -13.94 4.95 -4.65
N ILE A 240 -14.18 3.73 -5.15
CA ILE A 240 -13.81 3.40 -6.55
C ILE A 240 -14.49 4.36 -7.53
N GLN A 241 -15.74 4.71 -7.28
CA GLN A 241 -16.46 5.66 -8.12
C GLN A 241 -15.79 7.04 -8.16
N SER A 242 -15.40 7.61 -7.01
CA SER A 242 -14.66 8.88 -6.98
C SER A 242 -13.26 8.76 -7.57
N ALA A 243 -12.61 7.60 -7.45
CA ALA A 243 -11.35 7.31 -8.10
C ALA A 243 -11.48 7.33 -9.63
N HIS A 244 -12.53 6.72 -10.20
CA HIS A 244 -12.83 6.82 -11.62
C HIS A 244 -13.08 8.27 -12.06
N GLN A 245 -13.83 9.05 -11.28
CA GLN A 245 -14.07 10.47 -11.58
C GLN A 245 -12.77 11.29 -11.60
N LEU A 246 -11.85 11.02 -10.66
CA LEU A 246 -10.53 11.65 -10.64
C LEU A 246 -9.72 11.32 -11.89
N LEU A 247 -9.70 10.06 -12.34
CA LEU A 247 -9.02 9.66 -13.58
C LEU A 247 -9.62 10.34 -14.79
N GLN A 248 -10.94 10.35 -14.93
CA GLN A 248 -11.65 11.05 -16.01
C GLN A 248 -11.35 12.55 -16.02
N SER A 249 -11.32 13.19 -14.85
CA SER A 249 -10.97 14.61 -14.69
C SER A 249 -9.52 14.92 -15.06
N ALA A 250 -8.66 13.92 -15.08
CA ALA A 250 -7.28 14.00 -15.55
C ALA A 250 -7.11 13.57 -17.03
N ASN A 251 -8.21 13.29 -17.75
CA ASN A 251 -8.23 12.74 -19.10
C ASN A 251 -7.57 11.35 -19.22
N TYR A 252 -7.64 10.54 -18.17
CA TYR A 252 -7.25 9.14 -18.21
C TYR A 252 -8.45 8.22 -18.47
N GLU A 253 -8.21 7.17 -19.23
CA GLU A 253 -9.13 6.05 -19.38
C GLU A 253 -8.67 4.89 -18.49
N THR A 254 -9.62 4.24 -17.82
CA THR A 254 -9.34 2.98 -17.13
C THR A 254 -9.17 1.86 -18.14
N ARG A 255 -8.03 1.20 -18.13
CA ARG A 255 -7.76 0.03 -18.97
C ARG A 255 -7.63 -1.21 -18.10
N HIS A 256 -8.38 -2.25 -18.43
CA HIS A 256 -8.10 -3.58 -17.92
C HIS A 256 -6.88 -4.12 -18.67
N ARG A 257 -5.76 -4.29 -17.95
CA ARG A 257 -4.51 -4.83 -18.51
C ARG A 257 -4.42 -6.37 -18.42
N PHE A 258 -5.51 -7.04 -18.04
CA PHE A 258 -5.50 -8.48 -17.76
C PHE A 258 -6.58 -9.18 -18.54
#